data_28beb5aa2e404d63d921e2751b1d5fdf
#
_entry.id   28beb5aa2e404d63d921e2751b1d5fdf
#
_cell.length_a   1.000
_cell.length_b   1.000
_cell.length_c   1.000
_cell.angle_alpha   90.00
_cell.angle_beta   90.00
_cell.angle_gamma   90.00
#
_symmetry.space_group_name_H-M   'P 1'
#
loop_
_entity.id
_entity.type
_entity.pdbx_description
1 polymer ?
#
loop_
_entity_poly.entity_id
_entity_poly.type
_entity_poly.pdbx_seq_one_letter_code
_entity_poly.pdbx_strand_id
1 'polypeptide(L)'
;MASDESTIKKEDTSADVTIDVRGVSKGFGPFKAVQNLSFQVNKGEVVGFLGPNGAGKTTTMRLLTSYYTPDTGSILINGVDNAEQDLETRRSIGYLPENNPLYEDLLVSEYLDFVADLRGMKGKPRKSNLDRTVEEAGLAEVFHRPISELSKGYHQRVGLAAAILHRPSILILDEPTEGLDPNQRISMRDLVKSLGQDRTVLVTTHVMQEVETTCERVLVINRGKLLSLIHI
;
A
#
# COMPACT_ATOMS: atom_id res chain seq x y z
N MET A 1 -14.99 47.31 -29.00
CA MET A 1 -15.64 46.09 -28.50
C MET A 1 -14.69 44.95 -28.79
N ALA A 2 -13.86 44.59 -27.82
CA ALA A 2 -12.93 43.47 -27.90
C ALA A 2 -13.42 42.46 -26.84
N SER A 3 -13.90 41.34 -27.30
CA SER A 3 -14.32 40.21 -26.49
C SER A 3 -13.09 39.45 -26.02
N ASP A 4 -12.90 39.45 -24.73
CA ASP A 4 -11.85 38.75 -24.00
C ASP A 4 -12.31 37.29 -23.83
N GLU A 5 -11.84 36.39 -24.69
CA GLU A 5 -11.97 34.94 -24.51
C GLU A 5 -10.83 34.45 -23.64
N SER A 6 -11.06 34.38 -22.33
CA SER A 6 -10.20 33.70 -21.39
C SER A 6 -10.30 32.16 -21.61
N THR A 7 -9.39 31.66 -22.42
CA THR A 7 -9.18 30.20 -22.59
C THR A 7 -8.66 29.62 -21.27
N ILE A 8 -9.55 29.01 -20.50
CA ILE A 8 -9.19 28.17 -19.36
C ILE A 8 -8.49 26.94 -19.94
N LYS A 9 -7.15 26.92 -19.85
CA LYS A 9 -6.37 25.70 -20.08
C LYS A 9 -6.81 24.65 -19.07
N LYS A 10 -7.51 23.61 -19.51
CA LYS A 10 -7.62 22.37 -18.78
C LYS A 10 -6.20 21.80 -18.70
N GLU A 11 -5.58 21.90 -17.52
CA GLU A 11 -4.39 21.12 -17.22
C GLU A 11 -4.75 19.64 -17.36
N ASP A 12 -3.99 18.96 -18.18
CA ASP A 12 -4.13 17.51 -18.45
C ASP A 12 -3.54 16.76 -17.25
N THR A 13 -4.35 16.56 -16.19
CA THR A 13 -3.97 15.95 -14.92
C THR A 13 -3.85 14.42 -15.00
N SER A 14 -3.90 13.82 -16.19
CA SER A 14 -3.86 12.37 -16.37
C SER A 14 -2.45 11.76 -16.22
N ALA A 15 -1.38 12.55 -16.30
CA ALA A 15 0.00 12.06 -16.27
C ALA A 15 0.52 11.67 -14.88
N ASP A 16 -0.14 12.11 -13.81
CA ASP A 16 0.32 11.90 -12.43
C ASP A 16 -0.47 10.85 -11.64
N VAL A 17 -1.55 10.29 -12.20
CA VAL A 17 -2.38 9.29 -11.51
C VAL A 17 -1.70 7.93 -11.52
N THR A 18 -1.40 7.42 -10.33
CA THR A 18 -0.73 6.13 -10.12
C THR A 18 -1.73 4.98 -9.87
N ILE A 19 -2.82 5.26 -9.13
CA ILE A 19 -3.91 4.31 -8.88
C ILE A 19 -5.21 4.98 -9.35
N ASP A 20 -5.94 4.33 -10.25
CA ASP A 20 -7.23 4.81 -10.74
C ASP A 20 -8.29 3.71 -10.64
N VAL A 21 -9.22 3.88 -9.73
CA VAL A 21 -10.32 2.95 -9.43
C VAL A 21 -11.61 3.51 -9.99
N ARG A 22 -12.27 2.77 -10.88
CA ARG A 22 -13.42 3.24 -11.64
C ARG A 22 -14.62 2.31 -11.46
N GLY A 23 -15.62 2.70 -10.67
CA GLY A 23 -16.89 2.00 -10.51
C GLY A 23 -16.78 0.57 -10.03
N VAL A 24 -15.74 0.28 -9.21
CA VAL A 24 -15.41 -1.08 -8.80
C VAL A 24 -16.42 -1.62 -7.79
N SER A 25 -16.91 -2.84 -8.04
CA SER A 25 -17.73 -3.59 -7.10
C SER A 25 -17.20 -5.00 -6.90
N LYS A 26 -17.37 -5.54 -5.67
CA LYS A 26 -17.01 -6.91 -5.30
C LYS A 26 -17.98 -7.46 -4.28
N GLY A 27 -18.54 -8.63 -4.58
CA GLY A 27 -19.39 -9.38 -3.67
C GLY A 27 -18.86 -10.77 -3.35
N PHE A 28 -19.30 -11.32 -2.24
CA PHE A 28 -19.06 -12.70 -1.82
C PHE A 28 -20.41 -13.30 -1.42
N GLY A 29 -21.04 -14.02 -2.37
CA GLY A 29 -22.43 -14.46 -2.23
C GLY A 29 -23.38 -13.27 -2.04
N PRO A 30 -24.22 -13.26 -0.98
CA PRO A 30 -25.15 -12.15 -0.73
C PRO A 30 -24.47 -10.88 -0.16
N PHE A 31 -23.22 -10.99 0.30
CA PHE A 31 -22.49 -9.89 0.92
C PHE A 31 -21.77 -9.03 -0.12
N LYS A 32 -22.09 -7.73 -0.18
CA LYS A 32 -21.43 -6.75 -1.03
C LYS A 32 -20.32 -6.05 -0.26
N ALA A 33 -19.08 -6.49 -0.46
CA ALA A 33 -17.92 -5.97 0.25
C ALA A 33 -17.47 -4.60 -0.27
N VAL A 34 -17.58 -4.36 -1.60
CA VAL A 34 -17.26 -3.09 -2.26
C VAL A 34 -18.38 -2.78 -3.26
N GLN A 35 -18.83 -1.53 -3.31
CA GLN A 35 -19.99 -1.11 -4.07
C GLN A 35 -19.72 0.19 -4.82
N ASN A 36 -19.55 0.11 -6.16
CA ASN A 36 -19.35 1.24 -7.07
C ASN A 36 -18.29 2.24 -6.56
N LEU A 37 -17.15 1.71 -6.13
CA LEU A 37 -16.06 2.50 -5.57
C LEU A 37 -15.27 3.15 -6.70
N SER A 38 -15.06 4.48 -6.59
CA SER A 38 -14.24 5.25 -7.53
C SER A 38 -13.38 6.25 -6.77
N PHE A 39 -12.07 6.23 -7.02
CA PHE A 39 -11.10 7.19 -6.49
C PHE A 39 -9.79 7.12 -7.28
N GLN A 40 -8.97 8.15 -7.12
CA GLN A 40 -7.64 8.22 -7.71
C GLN A 40 -6.60 8.55 -6.64
N VAL A 41 -5.37 8.05 -6.84
CA VAL A 41 -4.19 8.40 -6.04
C VAL A 41 -3.11 8.87 -6.98
N ASN A 42 -2.54 10.04 -6.72
CA ASN A 42 -1.49 10.63 -7.53
C ASN A 42 -0.11 10.09 -7.14
N LYS A 43 0.84 10.24 -8.03
CA LYS A 43 2.23 9.86 -7.80
C LYS A 43 2.82 10.63 -6.62
N GLY A 44 3.46 9.90 -5.69
CA GLY A 44 4.09 10.48 -4.52
C GLY A 44 3.14 10.87 -3.39
N GLU A 45 1.83 10.66 -3.54
CA GLU A 45 0.86 10.91 -2.47
C GLU A 45 0.91 9.85 -1.38
N VAL A 46 0.75 10.26 -0.12
CA VAL A 46 0.46 9.38 1.02
C VAL A 46 -1.02 9.52 1.38
N VAL A 47 -1.82 8.50 1.02
CA VAL A 47 -3.27 8.51 1.16
C VAL A 47 -3.73 7.53 2.23
N GLY A 48 -4.54 8.01 3.17
CA GLY A 48 -5.22 7.21 4.18
C GLY A 48 -6.53 6.62 3.64
N PHE A 49 -6.78 5.35 3.90
CA PHE A 49 -8.05 4.68 3.59
C PHE A 49 -8.73 4.30 4.91
N LEU A 50 -9.57 5.20 5.41
CA LEU A 50 -10.15 5.16 6.74
C LEU A 50 -11.54 4.53 6.76
N GLY A 51 -11.79 3.65 7.70
CA GLY A 51 -13.13 3.09 7.91
C GLY A 51 -13.18 2.05 9.02
N PRO A 52 -14.37 1.75 9.56
CA PRO A 52 -14.54 0.74 10.60
C PRO A 52 -14.21 -0.67 10.06
N ASN A 53 -14.09 -1.64 10.98
CA ASN A 53 -13.93 -3.04 10.59
C ASN A 53 -15.15 -3.50 9.78
N GLY A 54 -14.90 -4.27 8.72
CA GLY A 54 -15.95 -4.67 7.77
C GLY A 54 -16.38 -3.60 6.77
N ALA A 55 -15.73 -2.42 6.74
CA ALA A 55 -16.05 -1.36 5.77
C ALA A 55 -15.68 -1.70 4.33
N GLY A 56 -14.86 -2.73 4.07
CA GLY A 56 -14.37 -3.12 2.75
C GLY A 56 -12.90 -2.73 2.48
N LYS A 57 -12.15 -2.25 3.48
CA LYS A 57 -10.74 -1.81 3.34
C LYS A 57 -9.85 -2.91 2.78
N THR A 58 -9.70 -4.02 3.50
CA THR A 58 -8.87 -5.17 3.08
C THR A 58 -9.32 -5.76 1.74
N THR A 59 -10.64 -5.81 1.47
CA THR A 59 -11.14 -6.24 0.15
C THR A 59 -10.68 -5.30 -0.95
N THR A 60 -10.70 -3.99 -0.72
CA THR A 60 -10.20 -3.00 -1.68
C THR A 60 -8.69 -3.17 -1.90
N MET A 61 -7.89 -3.36 -0.83
CA MET A 61 -6.44 -3.62 -0.97
C MET A 61 -6.17 -4.89 -1.79
N ARG A 62 -6.93 -5.96 -1.56
CA ARG A 62 -6.83 -7.21 -2.34
C ARG A 62 -7.27 -7.07 -3.80
N LEU A 63 -8.18 -6.17 -4.11
CA LEU A 63 -8.54 -5.82 -5.49
C LEU A 63 -7.41 -5.05 -6.18
N LEU A 64 -6.82 -4.06 -5.50
CA LEU A 64 -5.69 -3.28 -6.02
C LEU A 64 -4.45 -4.14 -6.32
N THR A 65 -4.23 -5.18 -5.50
CA THR A 65 -3.09 -6.11 -5.64
C THR A 65 -3.37 -7.30 -6.56
N SER A 66 -4.49 -7.28 -7.30
CA SER A 66 -4.94 -8.38 -8.18
C SER A 66 -5.08 -9.74 -7.47
N TYR A 67 -5.26 -9.72 -6.12
CA TYR A 67 -5.59 -10.93 -5.37
C TYR A 67 -7.05 -11.35 -5.62
N TYR A 68 -7.95 -10.36 -5.79
CA TYR A 68 -9.31 -10.55 -6.29
C TYR A 68 -9.50 -9.79 -7.59
N THR A 69 -10.31 -10.35 -8.49
CA THR A 69 -10.83 -9.63 -9.66
C THR A 69 -12.12 -8.93 -9.29
N PRO A 70 -12.34 -7.67 -9.68
CA PRO A 70 -13.62 -6.99 -9.49
C PRO A 70 -14.74 -7.68 -10.26
N ASP A 71 -15.96 -7.61 -9.73
CA ASP A 71 -17.16 -8.13 -10.44
C ASP A 71 -17.63 -7.11 -11.48
N THR A 72 -17.42 -5.81 -11.23
CA THR A 72 -17.69 -4.70 -12.16
C THR A 72 -16.66 -3.59 -11.95
N GLY A 73 -16.49 -2.74 -12.95
CA GLY A 73 -15.54 -1.64 -12.95
C GLY A 73 -14.14 -2.07 -13.36
N SER A 74 -13.17 -1.16 -13.25
CA SER A 74 -11.78 -1.39 -13.62
C SER A 74 -10.82 -0.70 -12.64
N ILE A 75 -9.59 -1.21 -12.56
CA ILE A 75 -8.51 -0.67 -11.75
C ILE A 75 -7.29 -0.52 -12.65
N LEU A 76 -6.79 0.70 -12.77
CA LEU A 76 -5.54 0.96 -13.46
C LEU A 76 -4.45 1.27 -12.45
N ILE A 77 -3.29 0.64 -12.63
CA ILE A 77 -2.06 0.87 -11.87
C ILE A 77 -0.99 1.38 -12.82
N ASN A 78 -0.51 2.60 -12.60
CA ASN A 78 0.38 3.30 -13.54
C ASN A 78 -0.19 3.32 -14.99
N GLY A 79 -1.51 3.47 -15.14
CA GLY A 79 -2.20 3.46 -16.42
C GLY A 79 -2.45 2.07 -17.04
N VAL A 80 -2.00 0.99 -16.40
CA VAL A 80 -2.14 -0.41 -16.86
C VAL A 80 -3.30 -1.07 -16.14
N ASP A 81 -4.21 -1.73 -16.87
CA ASP A 81 -5.32 -2.48 -16.27
C ASP A 81 -4.80 -3.69 -15.48
N ASN A 82 -5.11 -3.76 -14.19
CA ASN A 82 -4.59 -4.80 -13.32
C ASN A 82 -5.26 -6.18 -13.53
N ALA A 83 -6.38 -6.24 -14.23
CA ALA A 83 -7.03 -7.50 -14.58
C ALA A 83 -6.42 -8.13 -15.83
N GLU A 84 -5.90 -7.31 -16.76
CA GLU A 84 -5.31 -7.78 -18.03
C GLU A 84 -3.80 -8.04 -17.89
N GLN A 85 -3.09 -7.20 -17.13
CA GLN A 85 -1.62 -7.26 -16.99
C GLN A 85 -1.19 -7.35 -15.52
N ASP A 86 -1.73 -8.33 -14.81
CA ASP A 86 -1.57 -8.49 -13.36
C ASP A 86 -0.11 -8.67 -12.91
N LEU A 87 0.74 -9.28 -13.73
CA LEU A 87 2.16 -9.48 -13.41
C LEU A 87 2.94 -8.16 -13.46
N GLU A 88 2.65 -7.29 -14.42
CA GLU A 88 3.28 -5.98 -14.54
C GLU A 88 2.87 -5.06 -13.38
N THR A 89 1.57 -5.00 -13.12
CA THR A 89 1.02 -4.20 -12.02
C THR A 89 1.52 -4.67 -10.67
N ARG A 90 1.58 -6.00 -10.41
CA ARG A 90 2.12 -6.56 -9.17
C ARG A 90 3.62 -6.30 -8.96
N ARG A 91 4.39 -6.10 -10.04
CA ARG A 91 5.81 -5.72 -9.92
C ARG A 91 5.99 -4.29 -9.43
N SER A 92 5.04 -3.39 -9.72
CA SER A 92 5.08 -2.00 -9.27
C SER A 92 4.52 -1.81 -7.85
N ILE A 93 3.91 -2.85 -7.26
CA ILE A 93 3.26 -2.80 -5.95
C ILE A 93 4.06 -3.58 -4.90
N GLY A 94 4.33 -2.95 -3.75
CA GLY A 94 4.66 -3.60 -2.49
C GLY A 94 3.42 -3.69 -1.62
N TYR A 95 3.12 -4.87 -1.08
CA TYR A 95 1.94 -5.09 -0.26
C TYR A 95 2.29 -5.68 1.10
N LEU A 96 1.86 -5.01 2.16
CA LEU A 96 1.87 -5.50 3.53
C LEU A 96 0.42 -5.81 3.94
N PRO A 97 0.04 -7.09 4.06
CA PRO A 97 -1.29 -7.48 4.52
C PRO A 97 -1.42 -7.33 6.04
N GLU A 98 -2.65 -7.13 6.54
CA GLU A 98 -2.99 -7.00 7.96
C GLU A 98 -2.41 -8.14 8.82
N ASN A 99 -2.58 -9.39 8.39
CA ASN A 99 -2.12 -10.55 9.15
C ASN A 99 -0.61 -10.84 9.02
N ASN A 100 0.06 -10.24 8.03
CA ASN A 100 1.50 -10.35 7.77
C ASN A 100 2.07 -11.78 8.00
N PRO A 101 1.69 -12.81 7.19
CA PRO A 101 2.12 -14.18 7.39
C PRO A 101 3.60 -14.33 7.01
N LEU A 102 4.46 -14.52 7.99
CA LEU A 102 5.90 -14.77 7.83
C LEU A 102 6.22 -16.24 8.08
N TYR A 103 7.36 -16.70 7.58
CA TYR A 103 7.91 -18.02 7.89
C TYR A 103 8.70 -17.95 9.20
N GLU A 104 8.05 -18.27 10.30
CA GLU A 104 8.57 -18.07 11.66
C GLU A 104 9.84 -18.85 11.97
N ASP A 105 10.06 -20.00 11.31
CA ASP A 105 11.24 -20.84 11.48
C ASP A 105 12.50 -20.29 10.79
N LEU A 106 12.37 -19.29 9.92
CA LEU A 106 13.48 -18.69 9.21
C LEU A 106 14.12 -17.53 10.02
N LEU A 107 15.41 -17.30 9.79
CA LEU A 107 16.05 -16.04 10.16
C LEU A 107 15.49 -14.91 9.27
N VAL A 108 15.52 -13.67 9.78
CA VAL A 108 15.12 -12.49 8.98
C VAL A 108 15.91 -12.43 7.67
N SER A 109 17.22 -12.70 7.71
CA SER A 109 18.08 -12.74 6.53
C SER A 109 17.64 -13.80 5.52
N GLU A 110 17.35 -15.01 5.98
CA GLU A 110 16.91 -16.11 5.10
C GLU A 110 15.55 -15.81 4.47
N TYR A 111 14.63 -15.24 5.23
CA TYR A 111 13.32 -14.84 4.73
C TYR A 111 13.42 -13.76 3.65
N LEU A 112 14.23 -12.71 3.87
CA LEU A 112 14.43 -11.66 2.87
C LEU A 112 15.15 -12.17 1.63
N ASP A 113 16.12 -13.08 1.79
CA ASP A 113 16.78 -13.78 0.68
C ASP A 113 15.79 -14.63 -0.12
N PHE A 114 14.91 -15.36 0.55
CA PHE A 114 13.84 -16.14 -0.08
C PHE A 114 12.89 -15.22 -0.88
N VAL A 115 12.48 -14.09 -0.31
CA VAL A 115 11.64 -13.10 -1.01
C VAL A 115 12.34 -12.54 -2.24
N ALA A 116 13.67 -12.26 -2.13
CA ALA A 116 14.46 -11.79 -3.26
C ALA A 116 14.51 -12.83 -4.41
N ASP A 117 14.62 -14.11 -4.08
CA ASP A 117 14.56 -15.21 -5.07
C ASP A 117 13.20 -15.31 -5.74
N LEU A 118 12.10 -15.22 -4.98
CA LEU A 118 10.73 -15.19 -5.53
C LEU A 118 10.49 -14.02 -6.47
N ARG A 119 11.14 -12.87 -6.21
CA ARG A 119 11.10 -11.68 -7.08
C ARG A 119 12.07 -11.76 -8.26
N GLY A 120 12.84 -12.85 -8.39
CA GLY A 120 13.82 -13.07 -9.47
C GLY A 120 15.03 -12.14 -9.41
N MET A 121 15.34 -11.59 -8.22
CA MET A 121 16.46 -10.68 -8.02
C MET A 121 17.79 -11.41 -8.03
N LYS A 122 18.79 -10.89 -8.77
CA LYS A 122 20.10 -11.53 -8.94
C LYS A 122 21.25 -10.53 -8.86
N GLY A 123 22.44 -11.02 -8.54
CA GLY A 123 23.70 -10.28 -8.63
C GLY A 123 23.83 -9.07 -7.73
N LYS A 124 24.56 -8.04 -8.19
CA LYS A 124 24.82 -6.81 -7.43
C LYS A 124 23.56 -6.05 -7.00
N PRO A 125 22.52 -5.89 -7.88
CA PRO A 125 21.27 -5.23 -7.48
C PRO A 125 20.56 -5.90 -6.30
N ARG A 126 20.55 -7.26 -6.22
CA ARG A 126 19.99 -8.00 -5.09
C ARG A 126 20.65 -7.59 -3.78
N LYS A 127 21.99 -7.65 -3.72
CA LYS A 127 22.73 -7.29 -2.50
C LYS A 127 22.47 -5.85 -2.09
N SER A 128 22.58 -4.89 -3.02
CA SER A 128 22.34 -3.48 -2.75
C SER A 128 20.91 -3.22 -2.25
N ASN A 129 19.89 -3.88 -2.82
CA ASN A 129 18.52 -3.73 -2.38
C ASN A 129 18.30 -4.35 -0.99
N LEU A 130 18.91 -5.51 -0.70
CA LEU A 130 18.85 -6.13 0.63
C LEU A 130 19.44 -5.21 1.69
N ASP A 131 20.69 -4.75 1.48
CA ASP A 131 21.39 -3.87 2.44
C ASP A 131 20.56 -2.60 2.72
N ARG A 132 20.08 -1.95 1.67
CA ARG A 132 19.24 -0.74 1.76
C ARG A 132 17.88 -1.02 2.44
N THR A 133 17.25 -2.16 2.14
CA THR A 133 15.96 -2.53 2.74
C THR A 133 16.11 -2.80 4.24
N VAL A 134 17.17 -3.47 4.65
CA VAL A 134 17.48 -3.72 6.07
C VAL A 134 17.67 -2.40 6.83
N GLU A 135 18.37 -1.44 6.23
CA GLU A 135 18.56 -0.11 6.80
C GLU A 135 17.23 0.67 6.86
N GLU A 136 16.49 0.79 5.75
CA GLU A 136 15.21 1.49 5.68
C GLU A 136 14.18 0.95 6.68
N ALA A 137 14.07 -0.39 6.81
CA ALA A 137 13.12 -1.01 7.72
C ALA A 137 13.62 -1.06 9.18
N GLY A 138 14.90 -0.68 9.45
CA GLY A 138 15.50 -0.72 10.79
C GLY A 138 15.63 -2.13 11.33
N LEU A 139 16.13 -3.07 10.53
CA LEU A 139 16.22 -4.51 10.86
C LEU A 139 17.66 -4.97 11.20
N ALA A 140 18.66 -4.09 11.20
CA ALA A 140 20.07 -4.46 11.35
C ALA A 140 20.33 -5.30 12.60
N GLU A 141 19.75 -4.93 13.75
CA GLU A 141 19.95 -5.63 15.03
C GLU A 141 19.33 -7.03 15.08
N VAL A 142 18.31 -7.28 14.27
CA VAL A 142 17.56 -8.55 14.27
C VAL A 142 17.78 -9.38 13.00
N PHE A 143 18.67 -8.94 12.10
CA PHE A 143 18.86 -9.53 10.79
C PHE A 143 19.21 -11.03 10.81
N HIS A 144 19.95 -11.46 11.84
CA HIS A 144 20.33 -12.86 12.04
C HIS A 144 19.54 -13.57 13.16
N ARG A 145 18.36 -13.04 13.53
CA ARG A 145 17.48 -13.65 14.52
C ARG A 145 16.35 -14.43 13.86
N PRO A 146 15.86 -15.51 14.49
CA PRO A 146 14.64 -16.19 14.07
C PRO A 146 13.43 -15.24 14.13
N ILE A 147 12.57 -15.32 13.13
CA ILE A 147 11.34 -14.48 13.06
C ILE A 147 10.42 -14.77 14.25
N SER A 148 10.32 -16.03 14.69
CA SER A 148 9.54 -16.44 15.86
C SER A 148 9.93 -15.76 17.18
N GLU A 149 11.15 -15.23 17.28
CA GLU A 149 11.64 -14.55 18.49
C GLU A 149 11.43 -13.02 18.46
N LEU A 150 10.83 -12.50 17.39
CA LEU A 150 10.68 -11.05 17.21
C LEU A 150 9.47 -10.52 17.97
N SER A 151 9.57 -9.28 18.45
CA SER A 151 8.40 -8.53 18.89
C SER A 151 7.44 -8.27 17.71
N LYS A 152 6.15 -8.03 17.99
CA LYS A 152 5.17 -7.70 16.96
C LYS A 152 5.59 -6.54 16.06
N GLY A 153 6.25 -5.52 16.62
CA GLY A 153 6.77 -4.39 15.86
C GLY A 153 7.87 -4.79 14.87
N TYR A 154 8.81 -5.63 15.28
CA TYR A 154 9.81 -6.17 14.35
C TYR A 154 9.18 -7.10 13.31
N HIS A 155 8.19 -7.90 13.68
CA HIS A 155 7.44 -8.75 12.76
C HIS A 155 6.79 -7.92 11.65
N GLN A 156 6.15 -6.79 11.98
CA GLN A 156 5.59 -5.87 11.00
C GLN A 156 6.68 -5.21 10.12
N ARG A 157 7.83 -4.85 10.69
CA ARG A 157 8.96 -4.31 9.93
C ARG A 157 9.56 -5.32 8.95
N VAL A 158 9.61 -6.61 9.29
CA VAL A 158 10.05 -7.68 8.37
C VAL A 158 9.08 -7.82 7.20
N GLY A 159 7.76 -7.80 7.45
CA GLY A 159 6.76 -7.81 6.38
C GLY A 159 6.86 -6.57 5.47
N LEU A 160 7.06 -5.40 6.06
CA LEU A 160 7.28 -4.17 5.30
C LEU A 160 8.57 -4.24 4.47
N ALA A 161 9.66 -4.78 5.04
CA ALA A 161 10.91 -5.01 4.31
C ALA A 161 10.70 -5.91 3.09
N ALA A 162 9.97 -7.00 3.24
CA ALA A 162 9.60 -7.88 2.12
C ALA A 162 8.79 -7.14 1.05
N ALA A 163 7.88 -6.23 1.47
CA ALA A 163 7.08 -5.42 0.55
C ALA A 163 7.91 -4.41 -0.25
N ILE A 164 8.97 -3.82 0.33
CA ILE A 164 9.80 -2.79 -0.31
C ILE A 164 11.06 -3.31 -1.01
N LEU A 165 11.41 -4.58 -0.83
CA LEU A 165 12.68 -5.17 -1.27
C LEU A 165 12.94 -5.02 -2.77
N HIS A 166 11.91 -5.18 -3.59
CA HIS A 166 11.98 -5.07 -5.05
C HIS A 166 11.82 -3.65 -5.59
N ARG A 167 11.84 -2.63 -4.70
CA ARG A 167 11.75 -1.21 -5.05
C ARG A 167 10.47 -0.82 -5.79
N PRO A 168 9.30 -1.17 -5.28
CA PRO A 168 8.03 -0.80 -5.90
C PRO A 168 7.83 0.73 -5.87
N SER A 169 7.12 1.26 -6.86
CA SER A 169 6.69 2.65 -6.91
C SER A 169 5.46 2.93 -6.05
N ILE A 170 4.70 1.89 -5.71
CA ILE A 170 3.47 1.94 -4.93
C ILE A 170 3.60 1.02 -3.73
N LEU A 171 3.22 1.53 -2.55
CA LEU A 171 3.07 0.73 -1.33
C LEU A 171 1.60 0.70 -0.92
N ILE A 172 1.09 -0.50 -0.68
CA ILE A 172 -0.23 -0.75 -0.12
C ILE A 172 -0.02 -1.40 1.24
N LEU A 173 -0.44 -0.71 2.30
CA LEU A 173 -0.22 -1.12 3.68
C LEU A 173 -1.57 -1.30 4.37
N ASP A 174 -1.91 -2.54 4.70
CA ASP A 174 -3.20 -2.88 5.31
C ASP A 174 -3.05 -2.98 6.83
N GLU A 175 -3.56 -1.96 7.56
CA GLU A 175 -3.50 -1.83 9.03
C GLU A 175 -2.07 -2.02 9.61
N PRO A 176 -1.03 -1.31 9.13
CA PRO A 176 0.38 -1.58 9.46
C PRO A 176 0.72 -1.37 10.95
N THR A 177 -0.12 -0.66 11.68
CA THR A 177 0.05 -0.32 13.11
C THR A 177 -0.81 -1.17 14.03
N GLU A 178 -1.61 -2.11 13.48
CA GLU A 178 -2.56 -2.90 14.25
C GLU A 178 -1.86 -3.76 15.31
N GLY A 179 -2.34 -3.61 16.56
CA GLY A 179 -1.82 -4.36 17.72
C GLY A 179 -0.39 -4.02 18.14
N LEU A 180 0.18 -2.91 17.66
CA LEU A 180 1.44 -2.35 18.16
C LEU A 180 1.21 -1.53 19.43
N ASP A 181 2.21 -1.50 20.31
CA ASP A 181 2.23 -0.56 21.43
C ASP A 181 2.39 0.91 20.96
N PRO A 182 2.10 1.91 21.81
CA PRO A 182 2.13 3.32 21.39
C PRO A 182 3.46 3.78 20.79
N ASN A 183 4.60 3.33 21.32
CA ASN A 183 5.92 3.72 20.82
C ASN A 183 6.23 3.07 19.47
N GLN A 184 5.86 1.79 19.31
CA GLN A 184 6.00 1.08 18.05
C GLN A 184 5.10 1.68 16.96
N ARG A 185 3.87 2.14 17.31
CA ARG A 185 2.99 2.86 16.37
C ARG A 185 3.62 4.14 15.85
N ILE A 186 4.21 4.96 16.73
CA ILE A 186 4.91 6.18 16.33
C ILE A 186 6.05 5.83 15.36
N SER A 187 6.89 4.88 15.74
CA SER A 187 8.01 4.45 14.93
C SER A 187 7.61 3.87 13.56
N MET A 188 6.49 3.15 13.48
CA MET A 188 5.96 2.63 12.23
C MET A 188 5.39 3.76 11.35
N ARG A 189 4.69 4.74 11.93
CA ARG A 189 4.20 5.92 11.19
C ARG A 189 5.33 6.74 10.59
N ASP A 190 6.40 6.98 11.36
CA ASP A 190 7.57 7.72 10.89
C ASP A 190 8.26 6.98 9.73
N LEU A 191 8.31 5.64 9.82
CA LEU A 191 8.80 4.80 8.74
C LEU A 191 7.92 4.91 7.48
N VAL A 192 6.58 4.83 7.62
CA VAL A 192 5.65 4.99 6.49
C VAL A 192 5.81 6.37 5.83
N LYS A 193 5.96 7.44 6.63
CA LYS A 193 6.23 8.79 6.11
C LYS A 193 7.53 8.87 5.33
N SER A 194 8.61 8.28 5.84
CA SER A 194 9.90 8.28 5.16
C SER A 194 9.84 7.54 3.82
N LEU A 195 9.10 6.43 3.77
CA LEU A 195 8.88 5.66 2.54
C LEU A 195 8.01 6.42 1.52
N GLY A 196 7.10 7.27 1.99
CA GLY A 196 6.25 8.12 1.15
C GLY A 196 6.99 9.25 0.42
N GLN A 197 8.22 9.60 0.82
CA GLN A 197 9.00 10.63 0.14
C GLN A 197 9.36 10.25 -1.32
N ASP A 198 9.55 8.97 -1.60
CA ASP A 198 9.97 8.45 -2.90
C ASP A 198 8.90 7.56 -3.58
N ARG A 199 7.76 7.32 -2.91
CA ARG A 199 6.75 6.33 -3.33
C ARG A 199 5.34 6.85 -3.12
N THR A 200 4.41 6.36 -3.90
CA THR A 200 2.98 6.50 -3.62
C THR A 200 2.60 5.50 -2.54
N VAL A 201 1.91 5.95 -1.47
CA VAL A 201 1.53 5.08 -0.35
C VAL A 201 0.02 5.14 -0.13
N LEU A 202 -0.62 3.97 -0.09
CA LEU A 202 -2.00 3.81 0.35
C LEU A 202 -2.00 3.01 1.65
N VAL A 203 -2.41 3.62 2.76
CA VAL A 203 -2.44 2.97 4.07
C VAL A 203 -3.87 2.87 4.59
N THR A 204 -4.29 1.66 5.00
CA THR A 204 -5.59 1.49 5.66
C THR A 204 -5.43 1.62 7.17
N THR A 205 -6.43 2.20 7.82
CA THR A 205 -6.57 2.23 9.26
C THR A 205 -8.02 2.49 9.66
N HIS A 206 -8.35 2.17 10.90
CA HIS A 206 -9.61 2.56 11.53
C HIS A 206 -9.42 3.69 12.58
N VAL A 207 -8.19 4.21 12.70
CA VAL A 207 -7.80 5.22 13.70
C VAL A 207 -7.58 6.58 13.03
N MET A 208 -8.44 7.56 13.29
CA MET A 208 -8.39 8.91 12.71
C MET A 208 -7.04 9.61 12.97
N GLN A 209 -6.53 9.54 14.19
CA GLN A 209 -5.23 10.16 14.55
C GLN A 209 -4.04 9.67 13.73
N GLU A 210 -4.09 8.45 13.21
CA GLU A 210 -3.02 7.91 12.38
C GLU A 210 -3.01 8.57 11.00
N VAL A 211 -4.18 8.75 10.39
CA VAL A 211 -4.27 9.41 9.09
C VAL A 211 -3.94 10.90 9.18
N GLU A 212 -4.41 11.62 10.20
CA GLU A 212 -4.10 13.03 10.43
C GLU A 212 -2.60 13.30 10.57
N THR A 213 -1.86 12.36 11.13
CA THR A 213 -0.43 12.53 11.35
C THR A 213 0.46 12.00 10.22
N THR A 214 -0.08 11.16 9.33
CA THR A 214 0.74 10.41 8.36
C THR A 214 0.39 10.76 6.91
N CYS A 215 -0.88 11.09 6.63
CA CYS A 215 -1.41 11.21 5.29
C CYS A 215 -1.65 12.68 4.91
N GLU A 216 -1.61 12.97 3.61
CA GLU A 216 -1.96 14.26 3.03
C GLU A 216 -3.46 14.33 2.70
N ARG A 217 -4.05 13.16 2.44
CA ARG A 217 -5.44 13.02 2.04
C ARG A 217 -6.02 11.72 2.58
N VAL A 218 -7.32 11.74 2.89
CA VAL A 218 -8.07 10.61 3.45
C VAL A 218 -9.28 10.27 2.60
N LEU A 219 -9.41 9.00 2.27
CA LEU A 219 -10.60 8.38 1.68
C LEU A 219 -11.37 7.68 2.79
N VAL A 220 -12.57 8.16 3.10
CA VAL A 220 -13.43 7.56 4.13
C VAL A 220 -14.37 6.55 3.50
N ILE A 221 -14.28 5.29 3.93
CA ILE A 221 -15.12 4.19 3.45
C ILE A 221 -16.02 3.65 4.55
N ASN A 222 -17.26 3.33 4.19
CA ASN A 222 -18.17 2.58 5.05
C ASN A 222 -19.10 1.70 4.22
N ARG A 223 -19.31 0.45 4.66
CA ARG A 223 -20.18 -0.54 3.99
C ARG A 223 -19.90 -0.67 2.48
N GLY A 224 -18.63 -0.69 2.12
CA GLY A 224 -18.17 -0.83 0.74
C GLY A 224 -18.31 0.41 -0.14
N LYS A 225 -18.67 1.58 0.40
CA LYS A 225 -18.87 2.81 -0.36
C LYS A 225 -17.94 3.90 0.13
N LEU A 226 -17.41 4.71 -0.79
CA LEU A 226 -16.71 5.94 -0.47
C LEU A 226 -17.73 6.97 0.04
N LEU A 227 -17.51 7.50 1.25
CA LEU A 227 -18.37 8.51 1.87
C LEU A 227 -17.84 9.91 1.65
N SER A 228 -16.53 10.09 1.74
CA SER A 228 -15.89 11.41 1.65
C SER A 228 -14.44 11.28 1.24
N LEU A 229 -13.92 12.37 0.69
CA LEU A 229 -12.51 12.62 0.41
C LEU A 229 -12.14 13.91 1.15
N ILE A 230 -11.16 13.83 2.02
CA ILE A 230 -10.74 14.94 2.90
C ILE A 230 -9.25 15.21 2.66
N HIS A 231 -8.89 16.46 2.43
CA HIS A 231 -7.50 16.94 2.47
C HIS A 231 -7.16 17.34 3.90
N ILE A 232 -5.99 16.95 4.39
CA ILE A 232 -5.51 17.22 5.74
C ILE A 232 -4.53 18.41 5.73
#